data_6bbd0fd816c438105aecc06aa69183e8
#
_entry.id   6bbd0fd816c438105aecc06aa69183e8
#
_cell.length_a   1.000
_cell.length_b   1.000
_cell.length_c   1.000
_cell.angle_alpha   90.00
_cell.angle_beta   90.00
_cell.angle_gamma   90.00
#
_symmetry.space_group_name_H-M   'P 1'
#
loop_
_entity.id
_entity.type
_entity.pdbx_description
1 polymer ?
#
loop_
_entity_poly.entity_id
_entity_poly.type
_entity_poly.pdbx_seq_one_letter_code
_entity_poly.pdbx_strand_id
1 'polypeptide(L)'
;MDRKYILAADVGTSSVKTGLFDLDLTLIRQTRSNHDYISRGVEVEIDPETLFASFLRSLAEIKEYLPQVVAIGFSAICPNMILMDKCGKALANGIIHLDRRSEKQGFEILEKVGKEKFLSIAGNVPCPGGMTVTSLMWLRENRPSVFQQMYKFGHTTTFLIRKLTGNFIIDPPNAGFNGLYDTVANTGWSEEMCALLGFSTDILPTVRQCHEPAGRLTKEASIMTGIPEGTMVVTGGADTACAVFGAGC
;
A
#
# COMPACT_ATOMS: atom_id res chain seq x y z
N MET A 1 19.02 24.88 19.06
CA MET A 1 18.62 24.41 17.71
C MET A 1 17.44 23.46 17.93
N ASP A 2 16.30 23.73 17.29
CA ASP A 2 15.17 22.83 17.38
C ASP A 2 15.54 21.49 16.74
N ARG A 3 15.52 20.43 17.52
CA ARG A 3 15.78 19.06 17.01
C ARG A 3 14.72 18.72 15.96
N LYS A 4 15.13 18.10 14.85
CA LYS A 4 14.25 17.62 13.79
C LYS A 4 14.27 16.11 13.75
N TYR A 5 13.12 15.51 13.43
CA TYR A 5 12.96 14.06 13.42
C TYR A 5 12.37 13.54 12.10
N ILE A 6 12.71 12.31 11.80
CA ILE A 6 12.09 11.50 10.75
C ILE A 6 11.22 10.45 11.42
N LEU A 7 10.00 10.28 10.94
CA LEU A 7 9.07 9.26 11.37
C LEU A 7 9.03 8.13 10.34
N ALA A 8 9.34 6.91 10.75
CA ALA A 8 9.20 5.72 9.92
C ALA A 8 8.18 4.77 10.56
N ALA A 9 7.17 4.34 9.79
CA ALA A 9 6.16 3.41 10.28
C ALA A 9 6.16 2.13 9.46
N ASP A 10 6.33 0.98 10.14
CA ASP A 10 6.16 -0.36 9.59
C ASP A 10 4.74 -0.86 9.89
N VAL A 11 3.91 -0.89 8.86
CA VAL A 11 2.48 -1.24 8.95
C VAL A 11 2.31 -2.70 8.51
N GLY A 12 2.45 -3.60 9.48
CA GLY A 12 2.36 -5.05 9.25
C GLY A 12 0.95 -5.61 9.31
N THR A 13 0.82 -6.93 9.23
CA THR A 13 -0.48 -7.65 9.25
C THR A 13 -1.19 -7.55 10.60
N SER A 14 -0.47 -7.48 11.71
CA SER A 14 -1.03 -7.54 13.07
C SER A 14 -0.64 -6.37 13.98
N SER A 15 0.23 -5.49 13.49
CA SER A 15 0.66 -4.32 14.26
C SER A 15 1.29 -3.25 13.39
N VAL A 16 1.21 -2.01 13.86
CA VAL A 16 2.04 -0.90 13.38
C VAL A 16 3.16 -0.67 14.38
N LYS A 17 4.40 -0.62 13.89
CA LYS A 17 5.57 -0.18 14.65
C LYS A 17 5.99 1.17 14.08
N THR A 18 6.22 2.13 14.95
CA THR A 18 6.64 3.48 14.54
C THR A 18 7.97 3.81 15.22
N GLY A 19 8.97 4.12 14.40
CA GLY A 19 10.28 4.58 14.83
C GLY A 19 10.42 6.08 14.63
N LEU A 20 10.91 6.79 15.64
CA LEU A 20 11.32 8.18 15.56
C LEU A 20 12.84 8.24 15.52
N PHE A 21 13.38 8.84 14.48
CA PHE A 21 14.81 8.95 14.23
C PHE A 21 15.24 10.41 14.21
N ASP A 22 16.45 10.73 14.68
CA ASP A 22 17.07 12.00 14.37
C ASP A 22 17.59 12.07 12.93
N LEU A 23 18.18 13.20 12.51
CA LEU A 23 18.69 13.37 11.16
C LEU A 23 19.96 12.54 10.87
N ASP A 24 20.62 12.02 11.90
CA ASP A 24 21.76 11.09 11.78
C ASP A 24 21.29 9.63 11.75
N LEU A 25 19.97 9.41 11.61
CA LEU A 25 19.29 8.11 11.61
C LEU A 25 19.44 7.29 12.91
N THR A 26 19.73 7.96 14.02
CA THR A 26 19.72 7.32 15.35
C THR A 26 18.27 7.14 15.80
N LEU A 27 17.90 5.93 16.20
CA LEU A 27 16.58 5.63 16.76
C LEU A 27 16.43 6.28 18.15
N ILE A 28 15.51 7.23 18.27
CA ILE A 28 15.22 7.97 19.49
C ILE A 28 14.12 7.29 20.31
N ARG A 29 13.05 6.85 19.63
CA ARG A 29 11.91 6.14 20.25
C ARG A 29 11.32 5.14 19.25
N GLN A 30 10.73 4.09 19.81
CA GLN A 30 9.94 3.13 19.06
C GLN A 30 8.64 2.87 19.81
N THR A 31 7.55 2.79 19.09
CA THR A 31 6.22 2.45 19.61
C THR A 31 5.61 1.31 18.84
N ARG A 32 4.57 0.69 19.39
CA ARG A 32 3.84 -0.39 18.72
C ARG A 32 2.35 -0.30 19.07
N SER A 33 1.51 -0.45 18.05
CA SER A 33 0.07 -0.59 18.22
C SER A 33 -0.43 -1.83 17.49
N ASN A 34 -1.11 -2.72 18.21
CA ASN A 34 -1.64 -3.95 17.64
C ASN A 34 -3.00 -3.70 16.98
N HIS A 35 -3.32 -4.54 16.00
CA HIS A 35 -4.63 -4.65 15.34
C HIS A 35 -4.84 -6.08 14.84
N ASP A 36 -6.09 -6.39 14.52
CA ASP A 36 -6.48 -7.71 14.04
C ASP A 36 -6.80 -7.68 12.55
N TYR A 37 -6.73 -8.84 11.92
CA TYR A 37 -7.27 -9.12 10.60
C TYR A 37 -8.43 -10.12 10.71
N ILE A 38 -9.24 -10.21 9.67
CA ILE A 38 -10.43 -11.06 9.61
C ILE A 38 -10.09 -12.28 8.75
N SER A 39 -10.28 -13.49 9.29
CA SER A 39 -10.10 -14.74 8.56
C SER A 39 -11.40 -15.56 8.61
N ARG A 40 -11.90 -15.95 7.42
CA ARG A 40 -13.13 -16.74 7.25
C ARG A 40 -12.91 -17.78 6.14
N GLY A 41 -12.40 -18.93 6.50
CA GLY A 41 -12.04 -19.98 5.54
C GLY A 41 -10.91 -19.52 4.63
N VAL A 42 -11.19 -19.40 3.33
CA VAL A 42 -10.21 -18.95 2.33
C VAL A 42 -10.13 -17.42 2.21
N GLU A 43 -11.05 -16.70 2.84
CA GLU A 43 -11.12 -15.25 2.82
C GLU A 43 -10.32 -14.65 3.97
N VAL A 44 -9.34 -13.80 3.65
CA VAL A 44 -8.52 -13.12 4.65
C VAL A 44 -8.42 -11.63 4.30
N GLU A 45 -8.97 -10.81 5.17
CA GLU A 45 -9.18 -9.38 4.97
C GLU A 45 -8.65 -8.56 6.15
N ILE A 46 -8.36 -7.29 5.90
CA ILE A 46 -8.08 -6.32 6.94
C ILE A 46 -8.84 -5.01 6.65
N ASP A 47 -9.45 -4.43 7.66
CA ASP A 47 -10.09 -3.13 7.52
C ASP A 47 -9.01 -2.04 7.40
N PRO A 48 -8.93 -1.29 6.27
CA PRO A 48 -7.94 -0.24 6.09
C PRO A 48 -8.02 0.88 7.13
N GLU A 49 -9.22 1.18 7.64
CA GLU A 49 -9.37 2.19 8.70
C GLU A 49 -8.79 1.70 10.03
N THR A 50 -8.83 0.41 10.30
CA THR A 50 -8.15 -0.19 11.46
C THR A 50 -6.63 -0.06 11.37
N LEU A 51 -6.04 -0.20 10.16
CA LEU A 51 -4.61 0.06 9.93
C LEU A 51 -4.26 1.52 10.22
N PHE A 52 -5.04 2.46 9.66
CA PHE A 52 -4.82 3.88 9.89
C PHE A 52 -5.00 4.29 11.36
N ALA A 53 -6.04 3.79 12.01
CA ALA A 53 -6.26 4.01 13.44
C ALA A 53 -5.11 3.45 14.30
N SER A 54 -4.55 2.29 13.92
CA SER A 54 -3.39 1.70 14.60
C SER A 54 -2.13 2.56 14.41
N PHE A 55 -1.93 3.13 13.22
CA PHE A 55 -0.88 4.12 12.99
C PHE A 55 -1.07 5.34 13.90
N LEU A 56 -2.27 5.94 13.95
CA LEU A 56 -2.53 7.09 14.81
C LEU A 56 -2.31 6.77 16.30
N ARG A 57 -2.73 5.59 16.77
CA ARG A 57 -2.46 5.16 18.16
C ARG A 57 -0.97 5.06 18.44
N SER A 58 -0.17 4.56 17.50
CA SER A 58 1.29 4.48 17.69
C SER A 58 1.95 5.85 17.87
N LEU A 59 1.35 6.93 17.35
CA LEU A 59 1.85 8.30 17.51
C LEU A 59 1.59 8.86 18.92
N ALA A 60 0.57 8.38 19.62
CA ALA A 60 0.18 8.93 20.92
C ALA A 60 1.29 8.85 21.98
N GLU A 61 2.15 7.81 21.90
CA GLU A 61 3.26 7.61 22.83
C GLU A 61 4.49 8.51 22.57
N ILE A 62 4.50 9.20 21.42
CA ILE A 62 5.59 10.09 20.98
C ILE A 62 5.09 11.50 20.67
N LYS A 63 3.93 11.87 21.21
CA LYS A 63 3.24 13.12 20.88
C LYS A 63 4.08 14.40 21.08
N GLU A 64 4.98 14.40 22.07
CA GLU A 64 5.86 15.54 22.35
C GLU A 64 6.89 15.82 21.26
N TYR A 65 7.20 14.83 20.43
CA TYR A 65 8.15 14.96 19.31
C TYR A 65 7.47 15.30 17.96
N LEU A 66 6.17 15.05 17.83
CA LEU A 66 5.46 15.18 16.56
C LEU A 66 5.56 16.57 15.93
N PRO A 67 5.53 17.71 16.71
CA PRO A 67 5.71 19.04 16.15
C PRO A 67 7.07 19.28 15.46
N GLN A 68 8.04 18.40 15.69
CA GLN A 68 9.41 18.50 15.15
C GLN A 68 9.67 17.50 14.02
N VAL A 69 8.67 16.70 13.61
CA VAL A 69 8.77 15.76 12.50
C VAL A 69 8.81 16.50 11.18
N VAL A 70 9.83 16.23 10.35
CA VAL A 70 10.05 16.89 9.05
C VAL A 70 9.80 15.97 7.87
N ALA A 71 9.79 14.64 8.09
CA ALA A 71 9.49 13.66 7.06
C ALA A 71 8.81 12.41 7.65
N ILE A 72 7.94 11.78 6.84
CA ILE A 72 7.24 10.54 7.17
C ILE A 72 7.52 9.52 6.05
N GLY A 73 7.90 8.30 6.42
CA GLY A 73 8.05 7.16 5.51
C GLY A 73 7.30 5.93 5.99
N PHE A 74 6.88 5.08 5.04
CA PHE A 74 6.17 3.85 5.31
C PHE A 74 6.90 2.63 4.74
N SER A 75 6.98 1.58 5.55
CA SER A 75 7.12 0.19 5.17
C SER A 75 5.77 -0.46 5.43
N ALA A 76 5.21 -1.21 4.49
CA ALA A 76 3.88 -1.75 4.71
C ALA A 76 3.69 -3.16 4.12
N ILE A 77 2.78 -3.91 4.78
CA ILE A 77 2.30 -5.21 4.31
C ILE A 77 1.99 -5.18 2.82
N CYS A 78 2.50 -6.15 2.09
CA CYS A 78 2.33 -6.31 0.66
C CYS A 78 2.18 -7.78 0.27
N PRO A 79 1.27 -8.09 -0.66
CA PRO A 79 0.19 -7.22 -1.14
C PRO A 79 -1.00 -7.15 -0.16
N ASN A 80 -1.65 -6.00 -0.14
CA ASN A 80 -2.95 -5.79 0.49
C ASN A 80 -3.78 -4.89 -0.41
N MET A 81 -4.68 -5.46 -1.21
CA MET A 81 -5.48 -4.71 -2.18
C MET A 81 -6.61 -3.94 -1.50
N ILE A 82 -6.63 -2.62 -1.69
CA ILE A 82 -7.63 -1.71 -1.15
C ILE A 82 -8.26 -0.93 -2.30
N LEU A 83 -9.59 -1.05 -2.45
CA LEU A 83 -10.39 -0.26 -3.39
C LEU A 83 -10.79 1.05 -2.72
N MET A 84 -10.62 2.16 -3.43
CA MET A 84 -10.90 3.50 -2.89
C MET A 84 -11.80 4.31 -3.83
N ASP A 85 -12.69 5.11 -3.24
CA ASP A 85 -13.44 6.14 -3.96
C ASP A 85 -12.57 7.38 -4.28
N LYS A 86 -13.15 8.39 -4.92
CA LYS A 86 -12.46 9.65 -5.25
C LYS A 86 -11.95 10.41 -4.02
N CYS A 87 -12.61 10.23 -2.88
CA CYS A 87 -12.22 10.86 -1.61
C CYS A 87 -11.12 10.05 -0.88
N GLY A 88 -10.77 8.86 -1.37
CA GLY A 88 -9.80 7.96 -0.74
C GLY A 88 -10.39 7.12 0.40
N LYS A 89 -11.72 7.07 0.50
CA LYS A 89 -12.41 6.18 1.43
C LYS A 89 -12.32 4.75 0.89
N ALA A 90 -11.95 3.80 1.75
CA ALA A 90 -11.99 2.39 1.41
C ALA A 90 -13.44 1.94 1.18
N LEU A 91 -13.68 1.22 0.08
CA LEU A 91 -15.01 0.74 -0.31
C LEU A 91 -15.36 -0.62 0.30
N ALA A 92 -14.34 -1.35 0.75
CA ALA A 92 -14.44 -2.65 1.41
C ALA A 92 -13.16 -2.90 2.22
N ASN A 93 -13.14 -3.99 2.98
CA ASN A 93 -11.92 -4.48 3.58
C ASN A 93 -10.85 -4.75 2.51
N GLY A 94 -9.60 -4.52 2.84
CA GLY A 94 -8.47 -4.87 2.00
C GLY A 94 -8.27 -6.39 1.97
N ILE A 95 -8.02 -6.94 0.79
CA ILE A 95 -7.72 -8.37 0.58
C ILE A 95 -6.22 -8.57 0.68
N ILE A 96 -5.76 -9.33 1.67
CA ILE A 96 -4.33 -9.49 1.97
C ILE A 96 -3.72 -10.75 1.33
N HIS A 97 -2.40 -10.86 1.36
CA HIS A 97 -1.61 -11.94 0.75
C HIS A 97 -1.97 -13.37 1.23
N LEU A 98 -2.63 -13.51 2.36
CA LEU A 98 -3.10 -14.81 2.88
C LEU A 98 -4.40 -15.29 2.24
N ASP A 99 -5.11 -14.41 1.50
CA ASP A 99 -6.39 -14.73 0.86
C ASP A 99 -6.23 -15.69 -0.31
N ARG A 100 -7.18 -16.59 -0.46
CA ARG A 100 -7.18 -17.61 -1.53
C ARG A 100 -8.48 -17.68 -2.32
N ARG A 101 -9.41 -16.70 -2.11
CA ARG A 101 -10.73 -16.69 -2.78
C ARG A 101 -10.66 -16.58 -4.31
N SER A 102 -9.60 -15.99 -4.83
CA SER A 102 -9.42 -15.68 -6.26
C SER A 102 -8.64 -16.73 -7.04
N GLU A 103 -8.62 -18.00 -6.59
CA GLU A 103 -7.91 -19.08 -7.24
C GLU A 103 -8.38 -19.30 -8.69
N LYS A 104 -9.70 -19.31 -8.91
CA LYS A 104 -10.31 -19.42 -10.25
C LYS A 104 -9.78 -18.34 -11.20
N GLN A 105 -9.70 -17.08 -10.74
CA GLN A 105 -9.23 -15.98 -11.55
C GLN A 105 -7.74 -16.09 -11.91
N GLY A 106 -6.95 -16.72 -11.06
CA GLY A 106 -5.57 -17.06 -11.38
C GLY A 106 -5.48 -17.99 -12.60
N PHE A 107 -6.30 -19.04 -12.68
CA PHE A 107 -6.39 -19.93 -13.85
C PHE A 107 -6.92 -19.20 -15.08
N GLU A 108 -7.96 -18.38 -14.96
CA GLU A 108 -8.50 -17.56 -16.04
C GLU A 108 -7.47 -16.63 -16.67
N ILE A 109 -6.58 -16.03 -15.87
CA ILE A 109 -5.46 -15.22 -16.36
C ILE A 109 -4.51 -16.08 -17.21
N LEU A 110 -4.16 -17.28 -16.72
CA LEU A 110 -3.26 -18.19 -17.46
C LEU A 110 -3.87 -18.65 -18.78
N GLU A 111 -5.17 -18.93 -18.82
CA GLU A 111 -5.87 -19.29 -20.05
C GLU A 111 -5.93 -18.11 -21.04
N LYS A 112 -6.22 -16.90 -20.55
CA LYS A 112 -6.43 -15.73 -21.38
C LYS A 112 -5.15 -15.08 -21.89
N VAL A 113 -4.13 -15.01 -21.04
CA VAL A 113 -2.86 -14.30 -21.31
C VAL A 113 -1.76 -15.27 -21.74
N GLY A 114 -1.77 -16.48 -21.21
CA GLY A 114 -0.69 -17.46 -21.30
C GLY A 114 0.37 -17.24 -20.22
N LYS A 115 0.89 -18.36 -19.67
CA LYS A 115 1.86 -18.34 -18.58
C LYS A 115 3.14 -17.59 -18.92
N GLU A 116 3.71 -17.86 -20.09
CA GLU A 116 4.98 -17.27 -20.53
C GLU A 116 4.86 -15.75 -20.69
N LYS A 117 3.77 -15.29 -21.31
CA LYS A 117 3.52 -13.87 -21.51
C LYS A 117 3.27 -13.16 -20.19
N PHE A 118 2.45 -13.72 -19.29
CA PHE A 118 2.24 -13.13 -17.98
C PHE A 118 3.55 -13.01 -17.19
N LEU A 119 4.35 -14.08 -17.19
CA LEU A 119 5.65 -14.11 -16.51
C LEU A 119 6.64 -13.10 -17.10
N SER A 120 6.67 -12.92 -18.43
CA SER A 120 7.58 -11.98 -19.10
C SER A 120 7.29 -10.50 -18.81
N ILE A 121 6.08 -10.17 -18.36
CA ILE A 121 5.67 -8.80 -17.98
C ILE A 121 5.66 -8.66 -16.46
N ALA A 122 4.91 -9.51 -15.76
CA ALA A 122 4.69 -9.37 -14.33
C ALA A 122 5.84 -9.92 -13.46
N GLY A 123 6.75 -10.73 -14.04
CA GLY A 123 7.87 -11.33 -13.31
C GLY A 123 7.47 -12.43 -12.32
N ASN A 124 6.19 -12.82 -12.29
CA ASN A 124 5.65 -13.81 -11.37
C ASN A 124 4.42 -14.51 -11.99
N VAL A 125 3.87 -15.53 -11.32
CA VAL A 125 2.63 -16.19 -11.73
C VAL A 125 1.40 -15.55 -11.07
N PRO A 126 0.20 -15.61 -11.67
CA PRO A 126 -1.01 -15.02 -11.12
C PRO A 126 -1.56 -15.88 -9.96
N CYS A 127 -0.88 -15.87 -8.82
CA CYS A 127 -1.30 -16.59 -7.63
C CYS A 127 -2.29 -15.77 -6.78
N PRO A 128 -3.34 -16.42 -6.23
CA PRO A 128 -4.30 -15.75 -5.34
C PRO A 128 -3.60 -15.22 -4.08
N GLY A 129 -3.97 -14.02 -3.67
CA GLY A 129 -3.32 -13.32 -2.55
C GLY A 129 -1.92 -12.77 -2.86
N GLY A 130 -1.17 -13.39 -3.76
CA GLY A 130 0.17 -12.92 -4.16
C GLY A 130 0.17 -11.92 -5.30
N MET A 131 -0.82 -11.99 -6.21
CA MET A 131 -1.03 -11.04 -7.30
C MET A 131 -2.42 -10.42 -7.20
N THR A 132 -2.51 -9.11 -6.91
CA THR A 132 -3.79 -8.48 -6.58
C THR A 132 -4.76 -8.37 -7.75
N VAL A 133 -4.31 -8.49 -8.99
CA VAL A 133 -5.18 -8.57 -10.16
C VAL A 133 -6.17 -9.75 -10.10
N THR A 134 -5.79 -10.88 -9.48
CA THR A 134 -6.70 -12.02 -9.28
C THR A 134 -7.87 -11.63 -8.37
N SER A 135 -7.57 -10.95 -7.26
CA SER A 135 -8.57 -10.44 -6.33
C SER A 135 -9.42 -9.32 -6.94
N LEU A 136 -8.83 -8.48 -7.80
CA LEU A 136 -9.55 -7.44 -8.53
C LEU A 136 -10.57 -8.05 -9.52
N MET A 137 -10.20 -9.11 -10.24
CA MET A 137 -11.13 -9.86 -11.10
C MET A 137 -12.24 -10.50 -10.27
N TRP A 138 -11.90 -11.11 -9.14
CA TRP A 138 -12.89 -11.69 -8.24
C TRP A 138 -13.91 -10.66 -7.75
N LEU A 139 -13.46 -9.46 -7.34
CA LEU A 139 -14.36 -8.38 -6.91
C LEU A 139 -15.26 -7.88 -8.05
N ARG A 140 -14.73 -7.78 -9.27
CA ARG A 140 -15.52 -7.42 -10.45
C ARG A 140 -16.68 -8.40 -10.69
N GLU A 141 -16.45 -9.69 -10.49
CA GLU A 141 -17.43 -10.74 -10.71
C GLU A 141 -18.41 -10.89 -9.52
N ASN A 142 -17.91 -10.89 -8.30
CA ASN A 142 -18.67 -11.28 -7.12
C ASN A 142 -19.22 -10.10 -6.31
N ARG A 143 -18.63 -8.90 -6.46
CA ARG A 143 -19.06 -7.66 -5.79
C ARG A 143 -19.12 -6.48 -6.77
N PRO A 144 -19.88 -6.59 -7.88
CA PRO A 144 -19.87 -5.59 -8.95
C PRO A 144 -20.28 -4.20 -8.48
N SER A 145 -21.17 -4.07 -7.51
CA SER A 145 -21.57 -2.77 -6.95
C SER A 145 -20.44 -2.06 -6.20
N VAL A 146 -19.56 -2.78 -5.54
CA VAL A 146 -18.34 -2.23 -4.90
C VAL A 146 -17.33 -1.86 -5.98
N PHE A 147 -17.12 -2.76 -6.94
CA PHE A 147 -16.17 -2.53 -8.03
C PHE A 147 -16.52 -1.29 -8.87
N GLN A 148 -17.80 -1.06 -9.18
CA GLN A 148 -18.27 0.09 -9.95
C GLN A 148 -18.08 1.44 -9.25
N GLN A 149 -17.98 1.47 -7.93
CA GLN A 149 -17.73 2.68 -7.14
C GLN A 149 -16.24 3.02 -7.06
N MET A 150 -15.37 2.09 -7.47
CA MET A 150 -13.93 2.27 -7.38
C MET A 150 -13.45 3.39 -8.30
N TYR A 151 -12.75 4.35 -7.72
CA TYR A 151 -11.99 5.36 -8.46
C TYR A 151 -10.56 4.88 -8.71
N LYS A 152 -9.88 4.40 -7.66
CA LYS A 152 -8.55 3.82 -7.73
C LYS A 152 -8.47 2.60 -6.81
N PHE A 153 -7.57 1.68 -7.13
CA PHE A 153 -7.16 0.70 -6.15
C PHE A 153 -5.64 0.80 -5.94
N GLY A 154 -5.17 0.32 -4.81
CA GLY A 154 -3.77 0.31 -4.46
C GLY A 154 -3.52 -0.60 -3.27
N HIS A 155 -2.36 -0.47 -2.67
CA HIS A 155 -1.98 -1.24 -1.49
C HIS A 155 -1.96 -0.35 -0.23
N THR A 156 -1.53 -0.90 0.89
CA THR A 156 -1.51 -0.19 2.18
C THR A 156 -0.75 1.13 2.11
N THR A 157 0.40 1.19 1.44
CA THR A 157 1.16 2.45 1.23
C THR A 157 0.32 3.48 0.49
N THR A 158 -0.35 3.09 -0.60
CA THR A 158 -1.23 3.99 -1.38
C THR A 158 -2.36 4.57 -0.52
N PHE A 159 -2.99 3.72 0.31
CA PHE A 159 -4.08 4.15 1.20
C PHE A 159 -3.59 5.16 2.25
N LEU A 160 -2.46 4.88 2.92
CA LEU A 160 -1.88 5.77 3.92
C LEU A 160 -1.44 7.10 3.31
N ILE A 161 -0.77 7.06 2.16
CA ILE A 161 -0.37 8.27 1.41
C ILE A 161 -1.61 9.09 1.04
N ARG A 162 -2.67 8.44 0.55
CA ARG A 162 -3.92 9.12 0.21
C ARG A 162 -4.54 9.81 1.42
N LYS A 163 -4.57 9.14 2.57
CA LYS A 163 -5.07 9.72 3.85
C LYS A 163 -4.27 10.94 4.30
N LEU A 164 -2.96 10.93 4.08
CA LEU A 164 -2.07 11.97 4.58
C LEU A 164 -1.87 13.13 3.60
N THR A 165 -1.88 12.87 2.28
CA THR A 165 -1.46 13.85 1.27
C THR A 165 -2.54 14.20 0.25
N GLY A 166 -3.59 13.40 0.17
CA GLY A 166 -4.59 13.53 -0.89
C GLY A 166 -4.20 12.89 -2.23
N ASN A 167 -3.00 12.32 -2.37
CA ASN A 167 -2.49 11.73 -3.60
C ASN A 167 -2.67 10.21 -3.64
N PHE A 168 -2.92 9.66 -4.83
CA PHE A 168 -2.93 8.22 -5.08
C PHE A 168 -1.58 7.81 -5.69
N ILE A 169 -0.64 7.43 -4.84
CA ILE A 169 0.73 7.05 -5.21
C ILE A 169 1.00 5.61 -4.78
N ILE A 170 1.75 4.88 -5.61
CA ILE A 170 2.22 3.52 -5.32
C ILE A 170 3.72 3.42 -5.65
N ASP A 171 4.44 2.63 -4.89
CA ASP A 171 5.85 2.32 -5.15
C ASP A 171 6.01 1.13 -6.11
N PRO A 172 7.14 1.01 -6.84
CA PRO A 172 7.37 -0.08 -7.79
C PRO A 172 7.30 -1.48 -7.16
N PRO A 173 7.84 -1.77 -5.96
CA PRO A 173 7.64 -3.06 -5.28
C PRO A 173 6.17 -3.43 -5.11
N ASN A 174 5.33 -2.54 -4.59
CA ASN A 174 3.89 -2.77 -4.47
C ASN A 174 3.19 -2.88 -5.84
N ALA A 175 3.58 -2.05 -6.82
CA ALA A 175 3.05 -2.14 -8.18
C ALA A 175 3.37 -3.49 -8.84
N GLY A 176 4.57 -4.04 -8.60
CA GLY A 176 4.98 -5.35 -9.09
C GLY A 176 4.11 -6.52 -8.58
N PHE A 177 3.60 -6.43 -7.35
CA PHE A 177 2.63 -7.41 -6.83
C PHE A 177 1.20 -7.21 -7.35
N ASN A 178 0.99 -6.25 -8.23
CA ASN A 178 -0.32 -6.01 -8.81
C ASN A 178 -0.66 -6.99 -9.95
N GLY A 179 0.32 -7.35 -10.78
CA GLY A 179 0.14 -8.16 -12.00
C GLY A 179 -0.28 -7.34 -13.23
N LEU A 180 -0.43 -6.02 -13.10
CA LEU A 180 -0.70 -5.08 -14.20
C LEU A 180 0.48 -4.13 -14.46
N TYR A 181 1.54 -4.26 -13.68
CA TYR A 181 2.79 -3.50 -13.79
C TYR A 181 3.82 -4.30 -14.60
N ASP A 182 4.54 -3.64 -15.49
CA ASP A 182 5.67 -4.27 -16.18
C ASP A 182 6.88 -4.33 -15.23
N THR A 183 6.91 -5.38 -14.42
CA THR A 183 7.93 -5.58 -13.40
C THR A 183 9.29 -5.94 -14.02
N VAL A 184 9.27 -6.67 -15.13
CA VAL A 184 10.50 -7.16 -15.77
C VAL A 184 11.25 -6.00 -16.44
N ALA A 185 10.55 -5.18 -17.23
CA ALA A 185 11.16 -4.00 -17.85
C ALA A 185 11.20 -2.79 -16.92
N ASN A 186 10.42 -2.79 -15.83
CA ASN A 186 10.28 -1.70 -14.86
C ASN A 186 9.90 -0.37 -15.52
N THR A 187 8.96 -0.41 -16.47
CA THR A 187 8.57 0.73 -17.31
C THR A 187 7.26 1.40 -16.89
N GLY A 188 6.55 0.84 -15.93
CA GLY A 188 5.27 1.37 -15.45
C GLY A 188 4.12 0.38 -15.63
N TRP A 189 2.89 0.91 -15.67
CA TRP A 189 1.71 0.09 -15.89
C TRP A 189 1.68 -0.47 -17.31
N SER A 190 1.46 -1.77 -17.46
CA SER A 190 1.35 -2.46 -18.74
C SER A 190 -0.02 -2.22 -19.37
N GLU A 191 -0.11 -1.34 -20.37
CA GLU A 191 -1.35 -1.13 -21.15
C GLU A 191 -1.83 -2.43 -21.80
N GLU A 192 -0.88 -3.26 -22.26
CA GLU A 192 -1.18 -4.55 -22.86
C GLU A 192 -1.85 -5.49 -21.86
N MET A 193 -1.29 -5.63 -20.66
CA MET A 193 -1.88 -6.50 -19.64
C MET A 193 -3.25 -5.97 -19.18
N CYS A 194 -3.38 -4.66 -18.99
CA CYS A 194 -4.65 -4.03 -18.68
C CYS A 194 -5.70 -4.34 -19.76
N ALA A 195 -5.37 -4.16 -21.03
CA ALA A 195 -6.28 -4.44 -22.15
C ALA A 195 -6.68 -5.92 -22.22
N LEU A 196 -5.71 -6.85 -22.10
CA LEU A 196 -5.96 -8.29 -22.10
C LEU A 196 -6.91 -8.72 -20.99
N LEU A 197 -6.80 -8.12 -19.79
CA LEU A 197 -7.63 -8.47 -18.62
C LEU A 197 -8.90 -7.60 -18.51
N GLY A 198 -9.07 -6.63 -19.42
CA GLY A 198 -10.24 -5.76 -19.49
C GLY A 198 -10.30 -4.74 -18.36
N PHE A 199 -9.16 -4.13 -18.04
CA PHE A 199 -9.04 -3.02 -17.10
C PHE A 199 -8.57 -1.75 -17.78
N SER A 200 -9.03 -0.58 -17.32
CA SER A 200 -8.47 0.71 -17.68
C SER A 200 -7.27 1.02 -16.78
N THR A 201 -6.24 1.64 -17.34
CA THR A 201 -5.14 2.21 -16.55
C THR A 201 -5.59 3.35 -15.64
N ASP A 202 -6.76 3.95 -15.90
CA ASP A 202 -7.33 5.02 -15.06
C ASP A 202 -7.60 4.59 -13.62
N ILE A 203 -7.79 3.30 -13.36
CA ILE A 203 -8.02 2.79 -12.00
C ILE A 203 -6.71 2.64 -11.19
N LEU A 204 -5.56 2.82 -11.84
CA LEU A 204 -4.24 2.58 -11.25
C LEU A 204 -3.67 3.89 -10.66
N PRO A 205 -2.97 3.83 -9.52
CA PRO A 205 -2.31 5.00 -8.92
C PRO A 205 -1.08 5.42 -9.73
N THR A 206 -0.58 6.62 -9.47
CA THR A 206 0.68 7.09 -10.05
C THR A 206 1.85 6.36 -9.39
N VAL A 207 2.74 5.80 -10.21
CA VAL A 207 3.97 5.14 -9.71
C VAL A 207 5.03 6.20 -9.40
N ARG A 208 5.66 6.09 -8.23
CA ARG A 208 6.84 6.88 -7.82
C ARG A 208 7.84 5.98 -7.12
N GLN A 209 9.13 6.29 -7.26
CA GLN A 209 10.20 5.55 -6.57
C GLN A 209 10.04 5.65 -5.05
N CYS A 210 10.48 4.63 -4.32
CA CYS A 210 10.31 4.53 -2.87
C CYS A 210 10.84 5.75 -2.10
N HIS A 211 11.92 6.37 -2.58
CA HIS A 211 12.56 7.54 -1.97
C HIS A 211 11.98 8.88 -2.43
N GLU A 212 11.11 8.90 -3.44
CA GLU A 212 10.53 10.14 -3.96
C GLU A 212 9.42 10.67 -3.05
N PRO A 213 9.20 11.99 -3.05
CA PRO A 213 8.07 12.58 -2.36
C PRO A 213 6.73 12.10 -2.94
N ALA A 214 5.89 11.52 -2.09
CA ALA A 214 4.50 11.21 -2.44
C ALA A 214 3.58 12.44 -2.29
N GLY A 215 3.99 13.41 -1.49
CA GLY A 215 3.26 14.65 -1.26
C GLY A 215 3.65 15.32 0.05
N ARG A 216 2.81 16.26 0.45
CA ARG A 216 2.94 16.97 1.73
C ARG A 216 1.70 16.71 2.58
N LEU A 217 1.90 16.64 3.89
CA LEU A 217 0.83 16.44 4.86
C LEU A 217 -0.21 17.55 4.74
N THR A 218 -1.47 17.16 4.55
CA THR A 218 -2.58 18.13 4.48
C THR A 218 -2.92 18.68 5.86
N LYS A 219 -3.71 19.74 5.89
CA LYS A 219 -4.21 20.33 7.14
C LYS A 219 -5.04 19.34 7.95
N GLU A 220 -5.89 18.57 7.30
CA GLU A 220 -6.74 17.54 7.92
C GLU A 220 -5.87 16.44 8.54
N ALA A 221 -4.86 15.98 7.81
CA ALA A 221 -3.92 14.98 8.30
C ALA A 221 -3.05 15.52 9.45
N SER A 222 -2.67 16.79 9.42
CA SER A 222 -1.97 17.46 10.52
C SER A 222 -2.78 17.46 11.80
N ILE A 223 -4.08 17.76 11.72
CA ILE A 223 -4.99 17.72 12.88
C ILE A 223 -5.09 16.30 13.45
N MET A 224 -5.17 15.28 12.59
CA MET A 224 -5.27 13.88 13.03
C MET A 224 -3.99 13.34 13.65
N THR A 225 -2.85 13.71 13.10
CA THR A 225 -1.55 13.14 13.48
C THR A 225 -0.80 13.94 14.54
N GLY A 226 -1.07 15.25 14.66
CA GLY A 226 -0.26 16.18 15.45
C GLY A 226 1.07 16.57 14.81
N ILE A 227 1.32 16.13 13.57
CA ILE A 227 2.51 16.46 12.79
C ILE A 227 2.22 17.74 11.98
N PRO A 228 3.18 18.66 11.80
CA PRO A 228 2.94 19.94 11.11
C PRO A 228 2.42 19.74 9.67
N GLU A 229 1.44 20.56 9.28
CA GLU A 229 1.02 20.70 7.88
C GLU A 229 2.23 20.98 6.98
N GLY A 230 2.24 20.41 5.78
CA GLY A 230 3.34 20.57 4.83
C GLY A 230 4.54 19.65 5.08
N THR A 231 4.54 18.86 6.15
CA THR A 231 5.56 17.83 6.38
C THR A 231 5.65 16.89 5.17
N MET A 232 6.88 16.55 4.75
CA MET A 232 7.13 15.65 3.62
C MET A 232 6.64 14.24 3.93
N VAL A 233 5.88 13.64 3.00
CA VAL A 233 5.56 12.22 3.00
C VAL A 233 6.27 11.59 1.82
N VAL A 234 7.14 10.61 2.06
CA VAL A 234 7.80 9.84 0.98
C VAL A 234 6.95 8.65 0.57
N THR A 235 7.19 8.14 -0.62
CA THR A 235 6.42 7.03 -1.21
C THR A 235 6.52 5.76 -0.34
N GLY A 236 7.70 5.50 0.25
CA GLY A 236 7.90 4.28 1.03
C GLY A 236 7.89 3.02 0.17
N GLY A 237 7.62 1.85 0.75
CA GLY A 237 7.66 0.62 -0.02
C GLY A 237 7.02 -0.59 0.68
N ALA A 238 6.98 -1.70 -0.06
CA ALA A 238 6.63 -3.00 0.47
C ALA A 238 7.60 -3.41 1.59
N ASP A 239 7.09 -4.02 2.65
CA ASP A 239 7.84 -4.42 3.85
C ASP A 239 9.06 -5.29 3.53
N THR A 240 8.92 -6.25 2.63
CA THR A 240 10.02 -7.11 2.18
C THR A 240 11.13 -6.32 1.48
N ALA A 241 10.78 -5.38 0.59
CA ALA A 241 11.76 -4.53 -0.09
C ALA A 241 12.48 -3.60 0.89
N CYS A 242 11.72 -2.99 1.82
CA CYS A 242 12.28 -2.16 2.88
C CYS A 242 13.22 -2.95 3.80
N ALA A 243 12.86 -4.19 4.15
CA ALA A 243 13.68 -5.06 4.99
C ALA A 243 15.01 -5.45 4.31
N VAL A 244 14.96 -5.83 3.03
CA VAL A 244 16.17 -6.17 2.23
C VAL A 244 17.10 -4.96 2.14
N PHE A 245 16.55 -3.80 1.78
CA PHE A 245 17.32 -2.55 1.71
C PHE A 245 17.94 -2.18 3.08
N GLY A 246 17.14 -2.27 4.15
CA GLY A 246 17.58 -1.98 5.51
C GLY A 246 18.66 -2.94 6.04
N ALA A 247 18.71 -4.17 5.51
CA ALA A 247 19.76 -5.14 5.83
C ALA A 247 21.07 -4.90 5.04
N GLY A 248 21.09 -3.95 4.11
CA GLY A 248 22.26 -3.61 3.30
C GLY A 248 22.48 -4.55 2.11
N CYS A 249 21.44 -5.21 1.62
CA CYS A 249 21.47 -6.12 0.48
C CYS A 249 21.03 -5.42 -0.80
#